data_0538dc256d06a95b4e3609965a71ff38
#
_entry.id   0538dc256d06a95b4e3609965a71ff38
#
_cell.length_a   1.000
_cell.length_b   1.000
_cell.length_c   1.000
_cell.angle_alpha   90.00
_cell.angle_beta   90.00
_cell.angle_gamma   90.00
#
_symmetry.space_group_name_H-M   'P 1'
#
loop_
_entity.id
_entity.type
_entity.pdbx_description
1 polymer ?
#
loop_
_entity_poly.entity_id
_entity_poly.type
_entity_poly.pdbx_seq_one_letter_code
_entity_poly.pdbx_strand_id
1 'polypeptide(L)'
;MAKFCELGVESDVVIGKGIDIEDLLGRRILIEKVIIQPTKFPGKNSSGLRMQMQVVLATFNEAADKDGDFFTKNPDGTPAGERRSCFTGSDILIGAIQKAETNLPSMNASRAEKGLSPIRLYPIDTTIVKVGKCFQFT
;
A
#
# COMPACT_ATOMS: atom_id res chain seq x y z
N MET A 1 13.02 -29.02 13.86
CA MET A 1 11.94 -28.40 13.06
C MET A 1 12.24 -26.92 12.87
N ALA A 2 12.33 -26.43 11.64
CA ALA A 2 12.58 -25.02 11.40
C ALA A 2 11.33 -24.20 11.72
N LYS A 3 11.52 -23.03 12.30
CA LYS A 3 10.44 -22.05 12.46
C LYS A 3 10.23 -21.33 11.12
N PHE A 4 9.00 -20.90 10.85
CA PHE A 4 8.66 -20.26 9.60
C PHE A 4 9.55 -19.03 9.31
N CYS A 5 9.85 -18.23 10.31
CA CYS A 5 10.72 -17.06 10.16
C CYS A 5 12.17 -17.41 9.80
N GLU A 6 12.63 -18.64 10.15
CA GLU A 6 13.99 -19.11 9.81
C GLU A 6 14.12 -19.52 8.36
N LEU A 7 13.01 -19.69 7.65
CA LEU A 7 12.99 -20.06 6.23
C LEU A 7 13.13 -18.84 5.30
N GLY A 8 13.31 -17.64 5.85
CA GLY A 8 13.44 -16.41 5.08
C GLY A 8 12.17 -15.97 4.36
N VAL A 9 11.02 -16.48 4.75
CA VAL A 9 9.72 -16.13 4.18
C VAL A 9 9.06 -15.06 5.04
N GLU A 10 8.71 -13.93 4.42
CA GLU A 10 7.97 -12.87 5.11
C GLU A 10 6.53 -13.30 5.36
N SER A 11 5.98 -12.86 6.48
CA SER A 11 4.59 -13.10 6.79
C SER A 11 3.69 -12.18 5.96
N ASP A 12 2.68 -12.75 5.29
CA ASP A 12 1.66 -12.00 4.54
C ASP A 12 0.51 -11.53 5.44
N VAL A 13 0.74 -11.45 6.72
CA VAL A 13 -0.29 -11.01 7.67
C VAL A 13 -0.39 -9.49 7.66
N VAL A 14 -1.61 -8.99 7.49
CA VAL A 14 -1.94 -7.59 7.67
C VAL A 14 -2.37 -7.38 9.12
N ILE A 15 -1.75 -6.43 9.78
CA ILE A 15 -2.02 -6.11 11.19
C ILE A 15 -2.73 -4.77 11.31
N GLY A 16 -3.37 -4.56 12.46
CA GLY A 16 -4.05 -3.33 12.79
C GLY A 16 -5.56 -3.51 12.87
N LYS A 17 -6.19 -2.63 13.64
CA LYS A 17 -7.64 -2.60 13.81
C LYS A 17 -8.31 -2.24 12.48
N GLY A 18 -9.44 -2.87 12.17
CA GLY A 18 -10.19 -2.58 10.96
C GLY A 18 -10.63 -1.12 10.83
N ILE A 19 -10.63 -0.61 9.62
CA ILE A 19 -11.16 0.72 9.28
C ILE A 19 -11.87 0.62 7.93
N ASP A 20 -13.00 1.30 7.78
CA ASP A 20 -13.72 1.35 6.52
C ASP A 20 -13.03 2.30 5.55
N ILE A 21 -13.07 1.98 4.26
CA ILE A 21 -12.46 2.82 3.23
C ILE A 21 -13.06 4.23 3.21
N GLU A 22 -14.35 4.36 3.52
CA GLU A 22 -15.00 5.68 3.60
C GLU A 22 -14.35 6.58 4.67
N ASP A 23 -13.81 5.99 5.74
CA ASP A 23 -13.14 6.72 6.81
C ASP A 23 -11.71 7.14 6.42
N LEU A 24 -11.18 6.60 5.34
CA LEU A 24 -9.86 6.96 4.80
C LEU A 24 -9.94 8.06 3.75
N LEU A 25 -11.12 8.36 3.22
CA LEU A 25 -11.27 9.32 2.13
C LEU A 25 -10.71 10.70 2.49
N GLY A 26 -9.89 11.25 1.61
CA GLY A 26 -9.28 12.55 1.78
C GLY A 26 -8.13 12.60 2.79
N ARG A 27 -7.79 11.49 3.42
CA ARG A 27 -6.68 11.41 4.38
C ARG A 27 -5.41 10.93 3.68
N ARG A 28 -4.29 11.57 3.96
CA ARG A 28 -3.00 11.08 3.50
C ARG A 28 -2.59 9.87 4.33
N ILE A 29 -2.30 8.77 3.66
CA ILE A 29 -1.97 7.49 4.28
C ILE A 29 -0.72 6.89 3.65
N LEU A 30 -0.11 5.94 4.37
CA LEU A 30 0.91 5.07 3.81
C LEU A 30 0.36 3.66 3.74
N ILE A 31 0.46 3.03 2.57
CA ILE A 31 0.12 1.63 2.39
C ILE A 31 1.41 0.83 2.52
N GLU A 32 1.53 0.04 3.60
CA GLU A 32 2.74 -0.73 3.87
C GLU A 32 2.78 -2.05 3.11
N LYS A 33 1.63 -2.67 2.91
CA LYS A 33 1.49 -3.92 2.15
C LYS A 33 0.04 -4.17 1.79
N VAL A 34 -0.16 -5.03 0.80
CA VAL A 34 -1.49 -5.47 0.38
C VAL A 34 -1.52 -6.97 0.19
N ILE A 35 -2.71 -7.56 0.40
CA ILE A 35 -3.00 -8.95 0.07
C ILE A 35 -4.23 -8.94 -0.84
N ILE A 36 -4.09 -9.49 -2.04
CA ILE A 36 -5.19 -9.57 -3.01
C ILE A 36 -5.60 -11.03 -3.12
N GLN A 37 -6.87 -11.31 -2.87
CA GLN A 37 -7.43 -12.66 -2.84
C GLN A 37 -8.79 -12.69 -3.53
N PRO A 38 -9.23 -13.90 -4.02
CA PRO A 38 -10.60 -14.05 -4.46
C PRO A 38 -11.57 -13.79 -3.32
N THR A 39 -12.70 -13.14 -3.63
CA THR A 39 -13.76 -12.92 -2.64
C THR A 39 -14.80 -14.03 -2.75
N LYS A 40 -15.39 -14.41 -1.61
CA LYS A 40 -16.50 -15.38 -1.58
C LYS A 40 -17.82 -14.78 -2.06
N PHE A 41 -17.91 -13.43 -2.04
CA PHE A 41 -19.15 -12.72 -2.36
C PHE A 41 -18.86 -11.63 -3.40
N PRO A 42 -18.54 -12.02 -4.68
CA PRO A 42 -18.27 -11.02 -5.71
C PRO A 42 -19.54 -10.23 -6.04
N GLY A 43 -19.41 -8.92 -6.17
CA GLY A 43 -20.48 -8.09 -6.66
C GLY A 43 -20.70 -8.29 -8.16
N LYS A 44 -21.82 -7.79 -8.69
CA LYS A 44 -22.04 -7.77 -10.14
C LYS A 44 -20.97 -6.91 -10.82
N ASN A 45 -20.47 -7.40 -11.94
CA ASN A 45 -19.46 -6.71 -12.76
C ASN A 45 -18.13 -6.46 -12.02
N SER A 46 -17.84 -7.23 -10.95
CA SER A 46 -16.56 -7.15 -10.27
C SER A 46 -15.62 -8.24 -10.77
N SER A 47 -14.31 -8.04 -10.58
CA SER A 47 -13.29 -9.05 -10.90
C SER A 47 -13.37 -10.29 -10.00
N GLY A 48 -14.16 -10.24 -8.94
CA GLY A 48 -14.20 -11.29 -7.93
C GLY A 48 -13.03 -11.29 -6.98
N LEU A 49 -12.27 -10.18 -6.93
CA LEU A 49 -11.13 -10.02 -6.05
C LEU A 49 -11.45 -9.06 -4.90
N ARG A 50 -10.76 -9.25 -3.79
CA ARG A 50 -10.74 -8.28 -2.70
C ARG A 50 -9.29 -7.99 -2.33
N MET A 51 -9.05 -6.80 -1.84
CA MET A 51 -7.73 -6.36 -1.39
C MET A 51 -7.79 -5.97 0.08
N GLN A 52 -6.90 -6.53 0.87
CA GLN A 52 -6.67 -6.11 2.24
C GLN A 52 -5.41 -5.27 2.27
N MET A 53 -5.51 -4.06 2.78
CA MET A 53 -4.39 -3.12 2.88
C MET A 53 -4.01 -2.92 4.34
N GLN A 54 -2.71 -2.98 4.63
CA GLN A 54 -2.18 -2.46 5.89
C GLN A 54 -1.81 -1.01 5.68
N VAL A 55 -2.59 -0.11 6.28
CA VAL A 55 -2.38 1.32 6.14
C VAL A 55 -1.87 1.92 7.44
N VAL A 56 -1.07 2.97 7.33
CA VAL A 56 -0.61 3.75 8.46
C VAL A 56 -1.21 5.14 8.34
N LEU A 57 -1.90 5.57 9.39
CA LEU A 57 -2.32 6.95 9.54
C LEU A 57 -1.12 7.73 10.07
N ALA A 58 -0.19 8.01 9.16
CA ALA A 58 1.15 8.48 9.50
C ALA A 58 1.18 9.98 9.80
N THR A 59 2.19 10.38 10.56
CA THR A 59 2.53 11.80 10.74
C THR A 59 3.48 12.22 9.65
N PHE A 60 3.19 13.33 8.99
CA PHE A 60 4.00 13.88 7.91
C PHE A 60 4.65 15.18 8.34
N ASN A 61 5.87 15.42 7.86
CA ASN A 61 6.62 16.65 8.05
C ASN A 61 6.71 17.41 6.72
N GLU A 62 6.91 18.73 6.79
CA GLU A 62 7.08 19.56 5.60
C GLU A 62 8.43 19.33 4.91
N ALA A 63 9.46 18.96 5.68
CA ALA A 63 10.79 18.70 5.15
C ALA A 63 10.99 17.22 4.85
N ALA A 64 11.45 16.91 3.64
CA ALA A 64 11.82 15.55 3.28
C ALA A 64 13.13 15.14 3.97
N ASP A 65 13.27 13.86 4.29
CA ASP A 65 14.53 13.30 4.75
C ASP A 65 15.49 13.09 3.56
N LYS A 66 16.68 12.51 3.84
CA LYS A 66 17.71 12.25 2.81
C LYS A 66 17.25 11.33 1.68
N ASP A 67 16.23 10.51 1.92
CA ASP A 67 15.66 9.57 0.95
C ASP A 67 14.49 10.18 0.18
N GLY A 68 14.12 11.43 0.48
CA GLY A 68 13.00 12.11 -0.16
C GLY A 68 11.65 11.84 0.49
N ASP A 69 11.62 11.18 1.64
CA ASP A 69 10.39 10.85 2.36
C ASP A 69 9.96 11.97 3.30
N PHE A 70 8.68 12.28 3.31
CA PHE A 70 8.09 13.32 4.16
C PHE A 70 7.44 12.78 5.43
N PHE A 71 7.27 11.47 5.57
CA PHE A 71 6.63 10.90 6.75
C PHE A 71 7.64 10.71 7.90
N THR A 72 7.12 10.84 9.13
CA THR A 72 7.90 10.60 10.35
C THR A 72 8.16 9.11 10.51
N LYS A 73 9.39 8.74 10.87
CA LYS A 73 9.80 7.35 11.05
C LYS A 73 10.08 7.04 12.51
N ASN A 74 9.79 5.81 12.91
CA ASN A 74 10.25 5.24 14.18
C ASN A 74 11.76 4.98 14.13
N PRO A 75 12.43 4.73 15.28
CA PRO A 75 13.87 4.42 15.30
C PRO A 75 14.27 3.22 14.44
N ASP A 76 13.37 2.26 14.23
CA ASP A 76 13.60 1.08 13.37
C ASP A 76 13.39 1.36 11.87
N GLY A 77 13.07 2.58 11.48
CA GLY A 77 12.83 2.99 10.10
C GLY A 77 11.40 2.77 9.60
N THR A 78 10.50 2.22 10.41
CA THR A 78 9.09 2.05 10.04
C THR A 78 8.34 3.37 10.16
N PRO A 79 7.24 3.56 9.38
CA PRO A 79 6.42 4.77 9.50
C PRO A 79 5.84 4.93 10.90
N ALA A 80 5.94 6.14 11.46
CA ALA A 80 5.31 6.47 12.73
C ALA A 80 3.83 6.79 12.49
N GLY A 81 2.94 6.17 13.27
CA GLY A 81 1.52 6.39 13.17
C GLY A 81 0.72 5.15 13.55
N GLU A 82 -0.59 5.26 13.44
CA GLU A 82 -1.50 4.16 13.77
C GLU A 82 -1.68 3.23 12.58
N ARG A 83 -1.43 1.95 12.78
CA ARG A 83 -1.67 0.91 11.75
C ARG A 83 -3.11 0.46 11.79
N ARG A 84 -3.72 0.39 10.61
CA ARG A 84 -5.09 -0.05 10.42
C ARG A 84 -5.17 -1.03 9.25
N SER A 85 -6.16 -1.90 9.30
CA SER A 85 -6.44 -2.86 8.24
C SER A 85 -7.69 -2.44 7.49
N CYS A 86 -7.60 -2.30 6.17
CA CYS A 86 -8.71 -1.87 5.33
C CYS A 86 -8.96 -2.88 4.21
N PHE A 87 -10.20 -3.34 4.09
CA PHE A 87 -10.62 -4.20 2.98
C PHE A 87 -11.35 -3.38 1.91
N THR A 88 -11.10 -3.70 0.66
CA THR A 88 -11.84 -3.13 -0.46
C THR A 88 -12.04 -4.16 -1.57
N GLY A 89 -13.18 -4.10 -2.23
CA GLY A 89 -13.47 -4.84 -3.47
C GLY A 89 -13.39 -3.95 -4.71
N SER A 90 -12.91 -2.72 -4.57
CA SER A 90 -12.80 -1.78 -5.70
C SER A 90 -11.82 -2.28 -6.74
N ASP A 91 -12.32 -2.62 -7.94
CA ASP A 91 -11.49 -3.07 -9.05
C ASP A 91 -10.52 -1.98 -9.53
N ILE A 92 -10.90 -0.72 -9.38
CA ILE A 92 -10.04 0.41 -9.76
C ILE A 92 -8.83 0.47 -8.83
N LEU A 93 -9.04 0.36 -7.51
CA LEU A 93 -7.94 0.38 -6.55
C LEU A 93 -7.06 -0.86 -6.69
N ILE A 94 -7.66 -2.04 -6.81
CA ILE A 94 -6.92 -3.30 -6.97
C ILE A 94 -6.11 -3.25 -8.27
N GLY A 95 -6.73 -2.83 -9.37
CA GLY A 95 -6.04 -2.71 -10.66
C GLY A 95 -4.90 -1.70 -10.64
N ALA A 96 -5.05 -0.59 -9.92
CA ALA A 96 -3.99 0.41 -9.77
C ALA A 96 -2.76 -0.17 -9.06
N ILE A 97 -2.97 -0.92 -7.97
CA ILE A 97 -1.88 -1.60 -7.24
C ILE A 97 -1.21 -2.63 -8.14
N GLN A 98 -1.98 -3.45 -8.85
CA GLN A 98 -1.44 -4.48 -9.76
C GLN A 98 -0.61 -3.86 -10.89
N LYS A 99 -1.07 -2.75 -11.46
CA LYS A 99 -0.30 -2.01 -12.49
C LYS A 99 1.00 -1.44 -11.92
N ALA A 100 0.96 -0.87 -10.73
CA ALA A 100 2.14 -0.31 -10.08
C ALA A 100 3.20 -1.41 -9.83
N GLU A 101 2.77 -2.57 -9.33
CA GLU A 101 3.66 -3.71 -9.12
C GLU A 101 4.24 -4.23 -10.43
N THR A 102 3.44 -4.30 -11.48
CA THR A 102 3.88 -4.76 -12.82
C THR A 102 4.86 -3.78 -13.46
N ASN A 103 4.65 -2.47 -13.29
CA ASN A 103 5.49 -1.45 -13.91
C ASN A 103 6.81 -1.20 -13.19
N LEU A 104 6.91 -1.56 -11.92
CA LEU A 104 8.07 -1.24 -11.08
C LEU A 104 9.40 -1.77 -11.64
N PRO A 105 9.53 -3.03 -12.11
CA PRO A 105 10.79 -3.53 -12.66
C PRO A 105 11.27 -2.72 -13.85
N SER A 106 10.37 -2.36 -14.79
CA SER A 106 10.72 -1.55 -15.95
C SER A 106 11.15 -0.14 -15.57
N MET A 107 10.47 0.47 -14.60
CA MET A 107 10.84 1.79 -14.08
C MET A 107 12.23 1.75 -13.45
N ASN A 108 12.53 0.73 -12.66
CA ASN A 108 13.84 0.59 -12.01
C ASN A 108 14.95 0.29 -13.00
N ALA A 109 14.67 -0.48 -14.07
CA ALA A 109 15.63 -0.70 -15.15
C ALA A 109 15.98 0.62 -15.86
N SER A 110 14.97 1.43 -16.19
CA SER A 110 15.18 2.75 -16.80
C SER A 110 15.96 3.69 -15.87
N ARG A 111 15.69 3.67 -14.58
CA ARG A 111 16.43 4.48 -13.59
C ARG A 111 17.89 4.04 -13.50
N ALA A 112 18.15 2.75 -13.49
CA ALA A 112 19.52 2.21 -13.46
C ALA A 112 20.34 2.70 -14.66
N GLU A 113 19.75 2.75 -15.86
CA GLU A 113 20.40 3.28 -17.06
C GLU A 113 20.80 4.75 -16.92
N LYS A 114 20.07 5.50 -16.09
CA LYS A 114 20.34 6.92 -15.83
C LYS A 114 21.22 7.14 -14.60
N GLY A 115 21.71 6.05 -13.97
CA GLY A 115 22.52 6.12 -12.75
C GLY A 115 21.71 6.46 -11.50
N LEU A 116 20.39 6.30 -11.53
CA LEU A 116 19.50 6.58 -10.41
C LEU A 116 19.25 5.32 -9.59
N SER A 117 19.02 5.50 -8.29
CA SER A 117 18.69 4.39 -7.39
C SER A 117 17.32 3.79 -7.69
N PRO A 118 17.09 2.49 -7.43
CA PRO A 118 15.79 1.89 -7.61
C PRO A 118 14.77 2.47 -6.63
N ILE A 119 13.49 2.50 -7.06
CA ILE A 119 12.37 2.92 -6.24
C ILE A 119 11.76 1.70 -5.57
N ARG A 120 11.42 1.83 -4.29
CA ARG A 120 10.57 0.85 -3.61
C ARG A 120 9.11 1.21 -3.85
N LEU A 121 8.28 0.20 -4.09
CA LEU A 121 6.85 0.44 -4.20
C LEU A 121 6.24 0.79 -2.82
N TYR A 122 6.55 -0.01 -1.81
CA TYR A 122 6.01 0.20 -0.46
C TYR A 122 7.03 0.84 0.47
N PRO A 123 6.59 1.68 1.40
CA PRO A 123 5.21 2.13 1.57
C PRO A 123 4.77 3.10 0.47
N ILE A 124 3.48 3.03 0.10
CA ILE A 124 2.90 3.95 -0.89
C ILE A 124 2.28 5.13 -0.15
N ASP A 125 2.76 6.32 -0.43
CA ASP A 125 2.20 7.58 0.08
C ASP A 125 1.09 8.03 -0.87
N THR A 126 -0.14 8.00 -0.39
CA THR A 126 -1.29 8.32 -1.23
C THR A 126 -2.47 8.84 -0.43
N THR A 127 -3.48 9.32 -1.14
CA THR A 127 -4.79 9.68 -0.61
C THR A 127 -5.84 8.98 -1.45
N ILE A 128 -6.84 8.38 -0.82
CA ILE A 128 -7.97 7.78 -1.53
C ILE A 128 -9.07 8.83 -1.66
N VAL A 129 -9.54 9.03 -2.87
CA VAL A 129 -10.63 9.96 -3.16
C VAL A 129 -11.77 9.23 -3.83
N LYS A 130 -12.98 9.74 -3.70
CA LYS A 130 -14.16 9.21 -4.36
C LYS A 130 -14.55 10.12 -5.51
N VAL A 131 -14.61 9.55 -6.73
CA VAL A 131 -15.02 10.27 -7.94
C VAL A 131 -16.28 9.59 -8.44
N GLY A 132 -17.44 10.26 -8.25
CA GLY A 132 -18.73 9.63 -8.49
C GLY A 132 -18.95 8.46 -7.53
N LYS A 133 -19.09 7.25 -8.08
CA LYS A 133 -19.24 6.01 -7.29
C LYS A 133 -17.94 5.21 -7.15
N CYS A 134 -16.84 5.72 -7.70
CA CYS A 134 -15.57 5.00 -7.78
C CYS A 134 -14.54 5.58 -6.83
N PHE A 135 -13.67 4.72 -6.30
CA PHE A 135 -12.52 5.12 -5.50
C PHE A 135 -11.27 5.20 -6.38
N GLN A 136 -10.40 6.17 -6.10
CA GLN A 136 -9.12 6.33 -6.81
C GLN A 136 -8.02 6.67 -5.82
N PHE A 137 -6.80 6.21 -6.11
CA PHE A 137 -5.60 6.71 -5.45
C PHE A 137 -5.15 8.01 -6.13
N THR A 138 -4.58 8.91 -5.36
CA THR A 138 -4.02 10.16 -5.88
C THR A 138 -2.51 10.24 -5.68
#